data_1a2c06fecffda53869bf100f44851230
#
_entry.id   1a2c06fecffda53869bf100f44851230
#
_cell.length_a   1.000
_cell.length_b   1.000
_cell.length_c   1.000
_cell.angle_alpha   90.00
_cell.angle_beta   90.00
_cell.angle_gamma   90.00
#
_symmetry.space_group_name_H-M   'P 1'
#
loop_
_entity.id
_entity.type
_entity.pdbx_description
1 polymer ?
#
loop_
_entity_poly.entity_id
_entity_poly.type
_entity_poly.pdbx_seq_one_letter_code
_entity_poly.pdbx_strand_id
1 'polypeptide(L)'
;TCSEDTPLPEVMRLLVAHDAGRVPVLSGDTVVGVVTRSDLLRALGEPTAPGPETAAADLSARLEAMEELRPVFEAVQAVGERFDGVYLVGGAVRDVLMGEPSFDVDIAVEGDGIAFGRALAQALGGRAVPHDKFGTAIVRYEGGRIDVATSRTEFYDYPGALPAVEQASIRQDLYRRDFTINAMAVSLKGEDFGRLVDPFGGHRDLEGGVIRVLHNLSFIDDPTRLFRAIRYENRYGFRMDAHTLGLARACVEMELVGELSSPRLRDELQALLSEAQVSDSLRRMAELGVDRAIHPHLVAGEGTPGLVEELDALRERYAPEAPAWRIRLGALAHRLTPDELYEWFERLKLRRRDADLVADAVTVAARLRERVAATEEPAALRDLVRPHDPDGALLALAGADEPARGRLERYFEELRAVELEISGVDLAELGLGESPRVGAVLDELLRRKVNGELDGRNAELEAARELLASP
;
A
#
# COMPACT_ATOMS: atom_id res chain seq x y z
N THR A 1 -20.86 28.09 12.87
CA THR A 1 -21.03 29.36 12.16
C THR A 1 -19.69 29.89 11.67
N CYS A 2 -19.66 30.69 10.61
CA CYS A 2 -18.50 31.40 10.11
C CYS A 2 -18.84 32.89 9.92
N SER A 3 -17.83 33.73 9.68
CA SER A 3 -17.98 35.13 9.28
C SER A 3 -17.85 35.28 7.76
N GLU A 4 -18.18 36.49 7.23
CA GLU A 4 -18.01 36.81 5.81
C GLU A 4 -16.54 36.72 5.35
N ASP A 5 -15.58 36.94 6.27
CA ASP A 5 -14.14 36.90 6.00
C ASP A 5 -13.50 35.54 6.29
N THR A 6 -14.27 34.54 6.73
CA THR A 6 -13.74 33.20 7.05
C THR A 6 -13.21 32.54 5.78
N PRO A 7 -11.93 32.11 5.75
CA PRO A 7 -11.35 31.44 4.59
C PRO A 7 -12.11 30.20 4.20
N LEU A 8 -12.23 29.95 2.88
CA LEU A 8 -12.97 28.79 2.35
C LEU A 8 -12.53 27.44 2.97
N PRO A 9 -11.24 27.12 3.19
CA PRO A 9 -10.82 25.88 3.86
C PRO A 9 -11.38 25.74 5.29
N GLU A 10 -11.54 26.84 6.01
CA GLU A 10 -12.11 26.82 7.36
C GLU A 10 -13.64 26.62 7.34
N VAL A 11 -14.35 27.22 6.38
CA VAL A 11 -15.77 26.96 6.14
C VAL A 11 -15.98 25.48 5.79
N MET A 12 -15.11 24.91 4.98
CA MET A 12 -15.13 23.50 4.63
C MET A 12 -14.92 22.59 5.86
N ARG A 13 -13.94 22.93 6.73
CA ARG A 13 -13.74 22.22 8.02
C ARG A 13 -14.99 22.26 8.90
N LEU A 14 -15.66 23.38 9.00
CA LEU A 14 -16.90 23.52 9.79
C LEU A 14 -18.04 22.64 9.24
N LEU A 15 -18.19 22.54 7.92
CA LEU A 15 -19.19 21.67 7.29
C LEU A 15 -18.91 20.19 7.54
N VAL A 16 -17.63 19.81 7.54
CA VAL A 16 -17.20 18.43 7.76
C VAL A 16 -17.27 18.06 9.25
N ALA A 17 -16.66 18.86 10.13
CA ALA A 17 -16.54 18.57 11.57
C ALA A 17 -17.88 18.44 12.30
N HIS A 18 -18.93 19.06 11.77
CA HIS A 18 -20.26 19.05 12.40
C HIS A 18 -21.32 18.28 11.61
N ASP A 19 -20.88 17.53 10.56
CA ASP A 19 -21.80 16.86 9.61
C ASP A 19 -22.97 17.76 9.18
N ALA A 20 -22.68 19.06 9.10
CA ALA A 20 -23.68 20.08 8.81
C ALA A 20 -23.73 20.28 7.30
N GLY A 21 -24.88 19.99 6.68
CA GLY A 21 -25.10 20.36 5.27
C GLY A 21 -25.05 21.86 5.00
N ARG A 22 -24.96 22.70 6.06
CA ARG A 22 -25.03 24.17 5.99
C ARG A 22 -24.28 24.81 7.15
N VAL A 23 -23.56 25.91 6.87
CA VAL A 23 -22.90 26.76 7.87
C VAL A 23 -23.51 28.17 7.79
N PRO A 24 -24.14 28.69 8.86
CA PRO A 24 -24.58 30.06 8.91
C PRO A 24 -23.39 31.04 8.89
N VAL A 25 -23.51 32.08 8.05
CA VAL A 25 -22.59 33.20 7.99
C VAL A 25 -23.12 34.33 8.87
N LEU A 26 -22.29 34.78 9.80
CA LEU A 26 -22.63 35.86 10.75
C LEU A 26 -21.88 37.14 10.42
N SER A 27 -22.59 38.27 10.56
CA SER A 27 -21.99 39.60 10.68
C SER A 27 -22.37 40.12 12.08
N GLY A 28 -21.40 40.06 13.02
CA GLY A 28 -21.70 40.20 14.44
C GLY A 28 -22.60 39.05 14.94
N ASP A 29 -23.73 39.38 15.56
CA ASP A 29 -24.74 38.41 16.04
C ASP A 29 -25.87 38.14 15.03
N THR A 30 -25.80 38.71 13.84
CA THR A 30 -26.84 38.59 12.82
C THR A 30 -26.45 37.57 11.75
N VAL A 31 -27.36 36.64 11.45
CA VAL A 31 -27.18 35.73 10.31
C VAL A 31 -27.40 36.49 9.01
N VAL A 32 -26.36 36.63 8.20
CA VAL A 32 -26.38 37.36 6.92
C VAL A 32 -26.43 36.42 5.71
N GLY A 33 -26.13 35.14 5.92
CA GLY A 33 -26.13 34.16 4.85
C GLY A 33 -25.98 32.73 5.36
N VAL A 34 -25.96 31.78 4.43
CA VAL A 34 -25.72 30.37 4.71
C VAL A 34 -24.84 29.83 3.59
N VAL A 35 -23.73 29.19 3.93
CA VAL A 35 -22.90 28.44 2.98
C VAL A 35 -23.30 26.95 3.03
N THR A 36 -23.57 26.39 1.87
CA THR A 36 -23.93 24.96 1.71
C THR A 36 -22.78 24.21 1.04
N ARG A 37 -22.82 22.85 1.10
CA ARG A 37 -21.93 22.01 0.29
C ARG A 37 -21.97 22.37 -1.20
N SER A 38 -23.13 22.70 -1.72
CA SER A 38 -23.30 23.13 -3.12
C SER A 38 -22.61 24.47 -3.44
N ASP A 39 -22.54 25.38 -2.47
CA ASP A 39 -21.86 26.65 -2.66
C ASP A 39 -20.34 26.45 -2.66
N LEU A 40 -19.84 25.54 -1.81
CA LEU A 40 -18.43 25.11 -1.89
C LEU A 40 -18.10 24.49 -3.23
N LEU A 41 -18.95 23.61 -3.76
CA LEU A 41 -18.76 23.00 -5.07
C LEU A 41 -18.64 24.06 -6.17
N ARG A 42 -19.47 25.10 -6.12
CA ARG A 42 -19.40 26.22 -7.07
C ARG A 42 -18.13 27.06 -6.87
N ALA A 43 -17.73 27.30 -5.62
CA ALA A 43 -16.53 28.10 -5.30
C ALA A 43 -15.23 27.39 -5.71
N LEU A 44 -15.20 26.08 -5.66
CA LEU A 44 -14.07 25.26 -6.09
C LEU A 44 -13.98 25.10 -7.64
N GLY A 45 -14.96 25.62 -8.35
CA GLY A 45 -15.10 25.45 -9.79
C GLY A 45 -15.73 24.11 -10.17
N GLU A 46 -16.29 24.02 -11.36
CA GLU A 46 -16.72 22.74 -11.90
C GLU A 46 -15.46 21.96 -12.37
N PRO A 47 -15.41 20.63 -12.19
CA PRO A 47 -14.40 19.82 -12.89
C PRO A 47 -14.47 20.21 -14.37
N THR A 48 -13.34 20.44 -15.00
CA THR A 48 -13.33 20.76 -16.44
C THR A 48 -14.14 19.67 -17.12
N ALA A 49 -15.31 20.05 -17.66
CA ALA A 49 -16.24 19.09 -18.23
C ALA A 49 -15.44 18.17 -19.18
N PRO A 50 -15.59 16.85 -19.12
CA PRO A 50 -15.03 16.00 -20.13
C PRO A 50 -15.51 16.54 -21.47
N GLY A 51 -14.59 16.68 -22.43
CA GLY A 51 -14.96 17.04 -23.80
C GLY A 51 -15.99 16.06 -24.35
N PRO A 52 -16.57 16.33 -25.52
CA PRO A 52 -17.59 15.48 -26.10
C PRO A 52 -17.14 14.03 -26.07
N GLU A 53 -18.10 13.13 -25.78
CA GLU A 53 -17.87 11.67 -25.78
C GLU A 53 -16.97 11.30 -26.93
N THR A 54 -15.77 10.81 -26.63
CA THR A 54 -14.87 10.26 -27.65
C THR A 54 -15.62 9.11 -28.32
N ALA A 55 -15.57 9.02 -29.63
CA ALA A 55 -16.19 7.92 -30.36
C ALA A 55 -15.86 6.61 -29.67
N ALA A 56 -16.90 5.82 -29.36
CA ALA A 56 -16.76 4.59 -28.59
C ALA A 56 -15.65 3.72 -29.20
N ALA A 57 -14.52 3.60 -28.49
CA ALA A 57 -13.44 2.73 -28.94
C ALA A 57 -13.92 1.27 -28.85
N ASP A 58 -13.61 0.49 -29.88
CA ASP A 58 -13.84 -0.94 -29.89
C ASP A 58 -12.56 -1.66 -29.42
N LEU A 59 -12.64 -2.36 -28.29
CA LEU A 59 -11.57 -3.13 -27.70
C LEU A 59 -11.71 -4.64 -27.90
N SER A 60 -12.68 -5.09 -28.72
CA SER A 60 -12.95 -6.51 -28.93
C SER A 60 -11.69 -7.28 -29.34
N ALA A 61 -10.93 -6.77 -30.33
CA ALA A 61 -9.70 -7.39 -30.78
C ALA A 61 -8.62 -7.47 -29.68
N ARG A 62 -8.56 -6.49 -28.77
CA ARG A 62 -7.62 -6.52 -27.63
C ARG A 62 -8.02 -7.55 -26.59
N LEU A 63 -9.32 -7.66 -26.28
CA LEU A 63 -9.83 -8.65 -25.35
C LEU A 63 -9.68 -10.09 -25.93
N GLU A 64 -9.94 -10.28 -27.20
CA GLU A 64 -9.77 -11.56 -27.90
C GLU A 64 -8.30 -12.02 -27.93
N ALA A 65 -7.35 -11.09 -27.98
CA ALA A 65 -5.92 -11.37 -27.92
C ALA A 65 -5.44 -11.84 -26.53
N MET A 66 -6.24 -11.65 -25.47
CA MET A 66 -5.94 -12.13 -24.12
C MET A 66 -6.32 -13.60 -23.96
N GLU A 67 -5.48 -14.49 -24.54
CA GLU A 67 -5.77 -15.95 -24.61
C GLU A 67 -6.09 -16.57 -23.26
N GLU A 68 -5.44 -16.15 -22.20
CA GLU A 68 -5.65 -16.67 -20.82
C GLU A 68 -7.02 -16.28 -20.25
N LEU A 69 -7.61 -15.17 -20.69
CA LEU A 69 -8.93 -14.71 -20.25
C LEU A 69 -10.07 -15.13 -21.22
N ARG A 70 -9.74 -15.74 -22.35
CA ARG A 70 -10.74 -16.22 -23.32
C ARG A 70 -11.82 -17.10 -22.68
N PRO A 71 -11.48 -18.13 -21.86
CA PRO A 71 -12.50 -18.95 -21.20
C PRO A 71 -13.43 -18.15 -20.29
N VAL A 72 -12.90 -17.07 -19.67
CA VAL A 72 -13.69 -16.16 -18.82
C VAL A 72 -14.68 -15.39 -19.68
N PHE A 73 -14.22 -14.78 -20.79
CA PHE A 73 -15.10 -14.01 -21.67
C PHE A 73 -16.18 -14.87 -22.33
N GLU A 74 -15.85 -16.08 -22.74
CA GLU A 74 -16.83 -17.07 -23.28
C GLU A 74 -17.88 -17.45 -22.22
N ALA A 75 -17.44 -17.72 -20.98
CA ALA A 75 -18.34 -17.99 -19.87
C ALA A 75 -19.21 -16.78 -19.51
N VAL A 76 -18.65 -15.56 -19.52
CA VAL A 76 -19.39 -14.31 -19.28
C VAL A 76 -20.45 -14.11 -20.33
N GLN A 77 -20.16 -14.32 -21.62
CA GLN A 77 -21.15 -14.21 -22.70
C GLN A 77 -22.28 -15.24 -22.54
N ALA A 78 -21.94 -16.49 -22.21
CA ALA A 78 -22.92 -17.57 -22.03
C ALA A 78 -23.91 -17.30 -20.89
N VAL A 79 -23.47 -16.71 -19.78
CA VAL A 79 -24.33 -16.43 -18.62
C VAL A 79 -24.90 -15.02 -18.62
N GLY A 80 -24.24 -14.07 -19.29
CA GLY A 80 -24.51 -12.61 -19.28
C GLY A 80 -25.84 -12.22 -19.87
N GLU A 81 -26.42 -13.00 -20.80
CA GLU A 81 -27.69 -12.70 -21.48
C GLU A 81 -28.88 -12.49 -20.52
N ARG A 82 -28.79 -13.02 -19.31
CA ARG A 82 -29.84 -12.94 -18.27
C ARG A 82 -29.75 -11.67 -17.41
N PHE A 83 -28.73 -10.82 -17.66
CA PHE A 83 -28.47 -9.61 -16.87
C PHE A 83 -28.55 -8.37 -17.78
N ASP A 84 -28.91 -7.21 -17.24
CA ASP A 84 -29.12 -5.99 -18.03
C ASP A 84 -27.82 -5.48 -18.65
N GLY A 85 -26.71 -5.50 -17.89
CA GLY A 85 -25.36 -5.14 -18.34
C GLY A 85 -24.28 -5.89 -17.59
N VAL A 86 -23.20 -6.29 -18.30
CA VAL A 86 -22.02 -6.94 -17.75
C VAL A 86 -20.78 -6.26 -18.33
N TYR A 87 -19.93 -5.73 -17.46
CA TYR A 87 -18.82 -4.87 -17.86
C TYR A 87 -17.52 -5.26 -17.17
N LEU A 88 -16.43 -5.28 -17.94
CA LEU A 88 -15.08 -5.19 -17.38
C LEU A 88 -14.88 -3.74 -16.91
N VAL A 89 -14.30 -3.52 -15.72
CA VAL A 89 -14.22 -2.17 -15.13
C VAL A 89 -12.89 -1.86 -14.46
N GLY A 90 -12.64 -0.59 -14.21
CA GLY A 90 -11.55 -0.13 -13.34
C GLY A 90 -10.16 -0.28 -13.94
N GLY A 91 -9.21 -0.76 -13.12
CA GLY A 91 -7.81 -0.91 -13.51
C GLY A 91 -7.61 -1.80 -14.73
N ALA A 92 -8.39 -2.88 -14.84
CA ALA A 92 -8.32 -3.79 -15.99
C ALA A 92 -8.56 -3.08 -17.34
N VAL A 93 -9.54 -2.17 -17.39
CA VAL A 93 -9.81 -1.40 -18.63
C VAL A 93 -8.66 -0.47 -18.98
N ARG A 94 -8.12 0.24 -17.98
CA ARG A 94 -6.93 1.09 -18.15
C ARG A 94 -5.76 0.27 -18.68
N ASP A 95 -5.47 -0.87 -18.10
CA ASP A 95 -4.33 -1.71 -18.43
C ASP A 95 -4.47 -2.30 -19.84
N VAL A 96 -5.68 -2.70 -20.26
CA VAL A 96 -6.00 -3.08 -21.65
C VAL A 96 -5.75 -1.93 -22.61
N LEU A 97 -6.15 -0.69 -22.27
CA LEU A 97 -5.92 0.49 -23.10
C LEU A 97 -4.44 0.85 -23.21
N MET A 98 -3.66 0.64 -22.13
CA MET A 98 -2.20 0.83 -22.12
C MET A 98 -1.45 -0.28 -22.86
N GLY A 99 -2.11 -1.40 -23.19
CA GLY A 99 -1.47 -2.57 -23.80
C GLY A 99 -0.67 -3.41 -22.80
N GLU A 100 -0.95 -3.25 -21.52
CA GLU A 100 -0.34 -4.04 -20.45
C GLU A 100 -1.25 -5.21 -20.07
N PRO A 101 -0.72 -6.45 -19.95
CA PRO A 101 -1.53 -7.59 -19.54
C PRO A 101 -1.95 -7.41 -18.08
N SER A 102 -3.26 -7.42 -17.82
CA SER A 102 -3.84 -7.42 -16.48
C SER A 102 -4.62 -8.70 -16.25
N PHE A 103 -4.27 -9.41 -15.18
CA PHE A 103 -4.99 -10.62 -14.74
C PHE A 103 -5.98 -10.32 -13.59
N ASP A 104 -6.08 -9.06 -13.16
CA ASP A 104 -7.02 -8.62 -12.13
C ASP A 104 -8.35 -8.25 -12.81
N VAL A 105 -9.24 -9.22 -12.88
CA VAL A 105 -10.51 -9.09 -13.60
C VAL A 105 -11.60 -8.65 -12.65
N ASP A 106 -12.00 -7.38 -12.79
CA ASP A 106 -13.13 -6.79 -12.08
C ASP A 106 -14.34 -6.68 -13.02
N ILE A 107 -15.45 -7.33 -12.65
CA ILE A 107 -16.70 -7.31 -13.41
C ILE A 107 -17.78 -6.55 -12.63
N ALA A 108 -18.35 -5.51 -13.25
CA ALA A 108 -19.56 -4.85 -12.77
C ALA A 108 -20.79 -5.36 -13.51
N VAL A 109 -21.86 -5.63 -12.75
CA VAL A 109 -23.11 -6.16 -13.28
C VAL A 109 -24.27 -5.21 -12.97
N GLU A 110 -24.99 -4.76 -13.98
CA GLU A 110 -26.29 -4.12 -13.79
C GLU A 110 -27.31 -5.22 -13.48
N GLY A 111 -27.76 -5.27 -12.21
CA GLY A 111 -28.59 -6.34 -11.65
C GLY A 111 -27.94 -7.04 -10.46
N ASP A 112 -28.24 -8.32 -10.25
CA ASP A 112 -27.72 -9.11 -9.12
C ASP A 112 -26.34 -9.69 -9.44
N GLY A 113 -25.26 -8.99 -9.00
CA GLY A 113 -23.88 -9.42 -9.18
C GLY A 113 -23.55 -10.72 -8.45
N ILE A 114 -24.22 -11.04 -7.32
CA ILE A 114 -24.00 -12.31 -6.61
C ILE A 114 -24.58 -13.48 -7.42
N ALA A 115 -25.81 -13.32 -7.97
CA ALA A 115 -26.40 -14.31 -8.84
C ALA A 115 -25.55 -14.54 -10.11
N PHE A 116 -25.05 -13.45 -10.70
CA PHE A 116 -24.11 -13.54 -11.83
C PHE A 116 -22.83 -14.27 -11.45
N GLY A 117 -22.19 -13.92 -10.33
CA GLY A 117 -20.95 -14.57 -9.85
C GLY A 117 -21.13 -16.07 -9.61
N ARG A 118 -22.30 -16.50 -9.10
CA ARG A 118 -22.63 -17.93 -8.96
C ARG A 118 -22.77 -18.64 -10.31
N ALA A 119 -23.46 -18.01 -11.27
CA ALA A 119 -23.62 -18.57 -12.62
C ALA A 119 -22.26 -18.65 -13.36
N LEU A 120 -21.43 -17.60 -13.25
CA LEU A 120 -20.09 -17.58 -13.81
C LEU A 120 -19.18 -18.65 -13.19
N ALA A 121 -19.20 -18.80 -11.86
CA ALA A 121 -18.46 -19.85 -11.17
C ALA A 121 -18.84 -21.25 -11.66
N GLN A 122 -20.15 -21.50 -11.83
CA GLN A 122 -20.64 -22.77 -12.37
C GLN A 122 -20.14 -23.02 -13.80
N ALA A 123 -20.17 -22.01 -14.66
CA ALA A 123 -19.70 -22.10 -16.05
C ALA A 123 -18.20 -22.38 -16.15
N LEU A 124 -17.40 -21.82 -15.21
CA LEU A 124 -15.94 -22.02 -15.14
C LEU A 124 -15.52 -23.24 -14.32
N GLY A 125 -16.46 -24.05 -13.81
CA GLY A 125 -16.15 -25.21 -12.94
C GLY A 125 -15.54 -24.80 -11.59
N GLY A 126 -15.78 -23.56 -11.17
CA GLY A 126 -15.22 -22.96 -9.98
C GLY A 126 -16.22 -22.79 -8.83
N ARG A 127 -15.89 -21.89 -7.90
CA ARG A 127 -16.71 -21.59 -6.72
C ARG A 127 -16.85 -20.09 -6.52
N ALA A 128 -18.08 -19.61 -6.23
CA ALA A 128 -18.35 -18.23 -5.82
C ALA A 128 -18.37 -18.09 -4.30
N VAL A 129 -17.75 -17.04 -3.77
CA VAL A 129 -17.80 -16.62 -2.37
C VAL A 129 -18.54 -15.29 -2.32
N PRO A 130 -19.82 -15.26 -1.93
CA PRO A 130 -20.60 -14.04 -1.88
C PRO A 130 -20.27 -13.18 -0.65
N HIS A 131 -20.46 -11.87 -0.78
CA HIS A 131 -20.41 -10.87 0.27
C HIS A 131 -21.69 -10.04 0.21
N ASP A 132 -22.75 -10.51 0.84
CA ASP A 132 -24.12 -9.97 0.72
C ASP A 132 -24.22 -8.50 1.08
N LYS A 133 -23.47 -8.04 2.11
CA LYS A 133 -23.47 -6.64 2.57
C LYS A 133 -23.13 -5.64 1.46
N PHE A 134 -22.30 -6.03 0.51
CA PHE A 134 -21.80 -5.14 -0.55
C PHE A 134 -22.27 -5.54 -1.95
N GLY A 135 -23.11 -6.57 -2.06
CA GLY A 135 -23.55 -7.08 -3.36
C GLY A 135 -22.41 -7.58 -4.25
N THR A 136 -21.37 -8.17 -3.65
CA THR A 136 -20.18 -8.63 -4.37
C THR A 136 -19.98 -10.14 -4.23
N ALA A 137 -19.27 -10.74 -5.18
CA ALA A 137 -18.85 -12.13 -5.12
C ALA A 137 -17.43 -12.30 -5.66
N ILE A 138 -16.64 -13.16 -5.02
CA ILE A 138 -15.35 -13.59 -5.52
C ILE A 138 -15.54 -14.94 -6.21
N VAL A 139 -15.27 -15.00 -7.50
CA VAL A 139 -15.26 -16.24 -8.27
C VAL A 139 -13.83 -16.79 -8.32
N ARG A 140 -13.64 -18.00 -7.82
CA ARG A 140 -12.36 -18.73 -7.86
C ARG A 140 -12.51 -19.92 -8.78
N TYR A 141 -11.60 -20.06 -9.75
CA TYR A 141 -11.56 -21.15 -10.72
C TYR A 141 -10.10 -21.58 -10.95
N GLU A 142 -9.85 -22.60 -11.75
CA GLU A 142 -8.49 -23.13 -11.97
C GLU A 142 -7.53 -22.08 -12.54
N GLY A 143 -8.04 -21.17 -13.41
CA GLY A 143 -7.24 -20.10 -14.02
C GLY A 143 -7.05 -18.84 -13.15
N GLY A 144 -7.63 -18.76 -11.94
CA GLY A 144 -7.43 -17.59 -11.07
C GLY A 144 -8.65 -17.12 -10.29
N ARG A 145 -8.77 -15.79 -10.19
CA ARG A 145 -9.80 -15.11 -9.42
C ARG A 145 -10.44 -14.00 -10.26
N ILE A 146 -11.76 -13.88 -10.13
CA ILE A 146 -12.55 -12.77 -10.71
C ILE A 146 -13.35 -12.13 -9.59
N ASP A 147 -13.28 -10.82 -9.50
CA ASP A 147 -14.10 -10.04 -8.58
C ASP A 147 -15.34 -9.53 -9.31
N VAL A 148 -16.51 -9.87 -8.77
CA VAL A 148 -17.81 -9.48 -9.34
C VAL A 148 -18.52 -8.57 -8.37
N ALA A 149 -19.01 -7.44 -8.85
CA ALA A 149 -19.79 -6.49 -8.05
C ALA A 149 -21.09 -6.11 -8.78
N THR A 150 -22.15 -5.94 -8.02
CA THR A 150 -23.33 -5.21 -8.48
C THR A 150 -22.95 -3.75 -8.76
N SER A 151 -23.31 -3.22 -9.93
CA SER A 151 -23.18 -1.79 -10.23
C SER A 151 -23.96 -0.99 -9.19
N ARG A 152 -23.31 0.01 -8.57
CA ARG A 152 -23.84 0.68 -7.39
C ARG A 152 -23.44 2.15 -7.33
N THR A 153 -24.26 2.93 -6.64
CA THR A 153 -23.88 4.23 -6.10
C THR A 153 -23.44 4.10 -4.65
N GLU A 154 -22.69 5.05 -4.16
CA GLU A 154 -22.16 5.08 -2.79
C GLU A 154 -22.55 6.40 -2.12
N PHE A 155 -22.97 6.30 -0.86
CA PHE A 155 -23.29 7.42 0.00
C PHE A 155 -22.41 7.37 1.24
N TYR A 156 -21.76 8.48 1.56
CA TYR A 156 -20.87 8.59 2.71
C TYR A 156 -21.54 9.43 3.78
N ASP A 157 -21.72 8.87 4.99
CA ASP A 157 -22.33 9.57 6.12
C ASP A 157 -21.42 10.70 6.64
N TYR A 158 -20.10 10.47 6.60
CA TYR A 158 -19.06 11.45 6.98
C TYR A 158 -17.77 11.18 6.20
N PRO A 159 -16.81 12.14 6.13
CA PRO A 159 -15.54 11.96 5.44
C PRO A 159 -14.79 10.71 5.90
N GLY A 160 -14.32 9.90 4.94
CA GLY A 160 -13.62 8.65 5.23
C GLY A 160 -14.46 7.51 5.80
N ALA A 161 -15.80 7.65 5.89
CA ALA A 161 -16.72 6.58 6.29
C ALA A 161 -16.67 5.39 5.31
N LEU A 162 -17.16 4.23 5.75
CA LEU A 162 -17.52 3.16 4.83
C LEU A 162 -18.85 3.51 4.15
N PRO A 163 -18.95 3.42 2.81
CA PRO A 163 -20.17 3.83 2.10
C PRO A 163 -21.35 2.90 2.36
N ALA A 164 -22.55 3.48 2.41
CA ALA A 164 -23.78 2.78 2.13
C ALA A 164 -23.93 2.63 0.61
N VAL A 165 -24.47 1.51 0.13
CA VAL A 165 -24.52 1.15 -1.28
C VAL A 165 -25.95 0.90 -1.74
N GLU A 166 -26.29 1.39 -2.95
CA GLU A 166 -27.56 1.12 -3.62
C GLU A 166 -27.28 0.70 -5.07
N GLN A 167 -28.11 -0.17 -5.63
CA GLN A 167 -28.00 -0.57 -7.04
C GLN A 167 -28.15 0.64 -7.97
N ALA A 168 -27.31 0.67 -9.01
CA ALA A 168 -27.24 1.80 -9.93
C ALA A 168 -26.87 1.35 -11.34
N SER A 169 -26.98 2.26 -12.31
CA SER A 169 -26.46 2.07 -13.66
C SER A 169 -24.94 2.05 -13.68
N ILE A 170 -24.35 1.48 -14.74
CA ILE A 170 -22.89 1.49 -14.91
C ILE A 170 -22.32 2.93 -14.88
N ARG A 171 -23.03 3.92 -15.47
CA ARG A 171 -22.59 5.32 -15.45
C ARG A 171 -22.49 5.87 -14.01
N GLN A 172 -23.43 5.52 -13.13
CA GLN A 172 -23.39 5.92 -11.73
C GLN A 172 -22.30 5.17 -10.96
N ASP A 173 -22.07 3.89 -11.27
CA ASP A 173 -20.95 3.13 -10.70
C ASP A 173 -19.60 3.72 -11.07
N LEU A 174 -19.42 4.13 -12.32
CA LEU A 174 -18.20 4.78 -12.77
C LEU A 174 -17.99 6.15 -12.11
N TYR A 175 -19.06 6.92 -11.86
CA TYR A 175 -18.99 8.25 -11.24
C TYR A 175 -18.49 8.26 -9.79
N ARG A 176 -18.71 7.18 -9.02
CA ARG A 176 -18.25 7.06 -7.62
C ARG A 176 -16.76 6.69 -7.51
N ARG A 177 -16.09 6.36 -8.60
CA ARG A 177 -14.69 5.90 -8.60
C ARG A 177 -13.74 7.06 -8.29
N ASP A 178 -12.43 6.73 -8.21
CA ASP A 178 -11.40 7.69 -7.82
C ASP A 178 -11.07 8.70 -8.92
N PHE A 179 -10.66 8.21 -10.10
CA PHE A 179 -10.18 9.04 -11.21
C PHE A 179 -10.80 8.63 -12.54
N THR A 180 -10.82 9.56 -13.49
CA THR A 180 -11.35 9.33 -14.85
C THR A 180 -10.70 8.12 -15.52
N ILE A 181 -9.38 7.93 -15.36
CA ILE A 181 -8.62 6.81 -15.94
C ILE A 181 -9.04 5.43 -15.40
N ASN A 182 -9.73 5.37 -14.27
CA ASN A 182 -10.29 4.16 -13.68
C ASN A 182 -11.83 4.12 -13.75
N ALA A 183 -12.44 5.16 -14.32
CA ALA A 183 -13.89 5.32 -14.45
C ALA A 183 -14.37 5.01 -15.87
N MET A 184 -13.79 3.95 -16.43
CA MET A 184 -14.13 3.39 -17.75
C MET A 184 -14.64 1.97 -17.58
N ALA A 185 -15.48 1.52 -18.51
CA ALA A 185 -15.98 0.17 -18.57
C ALA A 185 -15.92 -0.36 -20.01
N VAL A 186 -15.82 -1.68 -20.17
CA VAL A 186 -15.93 -2.34 -21.46
C VAL A 186 -17.05 -3.36 -21.40
N SER A 187 -18.01 -3.28 -22.31
CA SER A 187 -19.10 -4.23 -22.38
C SER A 187 -18.57 -5.64 -22.70
N LEU A 188 -19.02 -6.62 -21.93
CA LEU A 188 -18.69 -8.05 -22.13
C LEU A 188 -19.87 -8.84 -22.70
N LYS A 189 -20.95 -8.17 -23.12
CA LYS A 189 -22.21 -8.80 -23.47
C LYS A 189 -22.55 -8.66 -24.95
N GLY A 190 -22.99 -9.76 -25.57
CA GLY A 190 -23.64 -9.80 -26.90
C GLY A 190 -22.93 -9.02 -28.00
N GLU A 191 -23.72 -8.28 -28.78
CA GLU A 191 -23.22 -7.47 -29.91
C GLU A 191 -22.38 -6.26 -29.48
N ASP A 192 -22.48 -5.82 -28.22
CA ASP A 192 -21.70 -4.73 -27.63
C ASP A 192 -20.35 -5.21 -27.03
N PHE A 193 -19.98 -6.49 -27.21
CA PHE A 193 -18.71 -7.01 -26.69
C PHE A 193 -17.51 -6.19 -27.18
N GLY A 194 -16.67 -5.73 -26.27
CA GLY A 194 -15.51 -4.88 -26.56
C GLY A 194 -15.81 -3.38 -26.64
N ARG A 195 -17.08 -2.94 -26.59
CA ARG A 195 -17.44 -1.53 -26.65
C ARG A 195 -17.04 -0.80 -25.37
N LEU A 196 -16.22 0.24 -25.52
CA LEU A 196 -15.81 1.12 -24.41
C LEU A 196 -16.98 2.03 -23.97
N VAL A 197 -17.22 2.10 -22.68
CA VAL A 197 -18.12 3.03 -21.99
C VAL A 197 -17.26 4.01 -21.20
N ASP A 198 -17.09 5.22 -21.72
CA ASP A 198 -16.25 6.27 -21.13
C ASP A 198 -17.02 7.60 -21.01
N PRO A 199 -17.93 7.72 -20.03
CA PRO A 199 -18.75 8.91 -19.89
C PRO A 199 -18.01 10.12 -19.31
N PHE A 200 -16.77 9.95 -18.87
CA PHE A 200 -15.99 10.98 -18.16
C PHE A 200 -14.66 11.34 -18.86
N GLY A 201 -14.39 10.79 -20.04
CA GLY A 201 -13.19 11.10 -20.85
C GLY A 201 -11.91 10.49 -20.29
N GLY A 202 -12.02 9.36 -19.60
CA GLY A 202 -10.89 8.64 -18.99
C GLY A 202 -9.85 8.19 -20.01
N HIS A 203 -10.29 7.77 -21.20
CA HIS A 203 -9.37 7.37 -22.30
C HIS A 203 -8.47 8.54 -22.73
N ARG A 204 -9.05 9.72 -22.92
CA ARG A 204 -8.28 10.92 -23.26
C ARG A 204 -7.32 11.33 -22.14
N ASP A 205 -7.76 11.28 -20.88
CA ASP A 205 -6.90 11.58 -19.74
C ASP A 205 -5.78 10.54 -19.61
N LEU A 206 -6.04 9.28 -19.95
CA LEU A 206 -5.04 8.21 -20.00
C LEU A 206 -3.97 8.48 -21.07
N GLU A 207 -4.38 8.84 -22.31
CA GLU A 207 -3.47 9.22 -23.40
C GLU A 207 -2.65 10.46 -23.04
N GLY A 208 -3.27 11.43 -22.33
CA GLY A 208 -2.62 12.66 -21.88
C GLY A 208 -1.75 12.52 -20.63
N GLY A 209 -1.74 11.35 -19.97
CA GLY A 209 -1.03 11.16 -18.71
C GLY A 209 -1.60 12.01 -17.56
N VAL A 210 -2.93 12.20 -17.52
CA VAL A 210 -3.62 13.10 -16.60
C VAL A 210 -4.36 12.29 -15.53
N ILE A 211 -4.16 12.65 -14.26
CA ILE A 211 -4.98 12.19 -13.13
C ILE A 211 -6.01 13.26 -12.83
N ARG A 212 -7.28 12.92 -13.02
CA ARG A 212 -8.43 13.81 -12.81
C ARG A 212 -9.47 13.14 -11.95
N VAL A 213 -9.92 13.83 -10.90
CA VAL A 213 -11.06 13.38 -10.09
C VAL A 213 -12.37 13.55 -10.86
N LEU A 214 -13.38 12.77 -10.48
CA LEU A 214 -14.70 12.78 -11.10
C LEU A 214 -15.61 13.90 -10.58
N HIS A 215 -15.36 14.36 -9.36
CA HIS A 215 -16.13 15.44 -8.72
C HIS A 215 -15.31 16.11 -7.61
N ASN A 216 -15.74 17.33 -7.24
CA ASN A 216 -15.01 18.19 -6.30
C ASN A 216 -14.94 17.63 -4.86
N LEU A 217 -15.85 16.77 -4.45
CA LEU A 217 -15.85 16.14 -3.13
C LEU A 217 -14.99 14.87 -3.08
N SER A 218 -14.33 14.47 -4.17
CA SER A 218 -13.65 13.18 -4.29
C SER A 218 -12.68 12.89 -3.15
N PHE A 219 -11.84 13.85 -2.76
CA PHE A 219 -10.90 13.68 -1.64
C PHE A 219 -11.52 13.91 -0.27
N ILE A 220 -12.68 14.59 -0.20
CA ILE A 220 -13.45 14.77 1.04
C ILE A 220 -14.19 13.47 1.37
N ASP A 221 -14.87 12.89 0.39
CA ASP A 221 -15.59 11.62 0.54
C ASP A 221 -14.62 10.49 0.88
N ASP A 222 -13.47 10.47 0.21
CA ASP A 222 -12.45 9.47 0.44
C ASP A 222 -11.03 10.01 0.36
N PRO A 223 -10.44 10.46 1.49
CA PRO A 223 -9.05 10.94 1.51
C PRO A 223 -8.00 9.90 1.11
N THR A 224 -8.33 8.59 1.08
CA THR A 224 -7.39 7.57 0.57
C THR A 224 -7.07 7.76 -0.89
N ARG A 225 -7.94 8.40 -1.65
CA ARG A 225 -7.71 8.74 -3.06
C ARG A 225 -6.49 9.65 -3.25
N LEU A 226 -6.10 10.43 -2.23
CA LEU A 226 -4.88 11.24 -2.28
C LEU A 226 -3.62 10.36 -2.38
N PHE A 227 -3.53 9.29 -1.60
CA PHE A 227 -2.43 8.32 -1.69
C PHE A 227 -2.42 7.60 -3.03
N ARG A 228 -3.60 7.25 -3.53
CA ARG A 228 -3.77 6.63 -4.84
C ARG A 228 -3.34 7.56 -5.98
N ALA A 229 -3.67 8.87 -5.90
CA ALA A 229 -3.22 9.87 -6.86
C ALA A 229 -1.69 9.95 -6.91
N ILE A 230 -1.02 10.06 -5.75
CA ILE A 230 0.44 10.06 -5.64
C ILE A 230 1.05 8.77 -6.25
N ARG A 231 0.45 7.61 -5.96
CA ARG A 231 0.90 6.34 -6.53
C ARG A 231 0.78 6.31 -8.05
N TYR A 232 -0.34 6.76 -8.60
CA TYR A 232 -0.56 6.75 -10.04
C TYR A 232 0.30 7.80 -10.76
N GLU A 233 0.55 8.99 -10.16
CA GLU A 233 1.52 9.94 -10.71
C GLU A 233 2.87 9.27 -10.94
N ASN A 234 3.35 8.47 -9.98
CA ASN A 234 4.68 7.88 -10.04
C ASN A 234 4.72 6.53 -10.77
N ARG A 235 3.68 5.69 -10.62
CA ARG A 235 3.62 4.39 -11.29
C ARG A 235 3.54 4.53 -12.81
N TYR A 236 2.75 5.50 -13.30
CA TYR A 236 2.49 5.68 -14.74
C TYR A 236 3.20 6.90 -15.34
N GLY A 237 3.90 7.70 -14.55
CA GLY A 237 4.49 8.95 -14.99
C GLY A 237 3.45 10.04 -15.29
N PHE A 238 2.25 9.93 -14.72
CA PHE A 238 1.13 10.86 -14.91
C PHE A 238 1.25 12.08 -13.99
N ARG A 239 0.34 13.05 -14.18
CA ARG A 239 0.26 14.23 -13.31
C ARG A 239 -1.19 14.59 -13.00
N MET A 240 -1.46 14.98 -11.76
CA MET A 240 -2.73 15.60 -11.42
C MET A 240 -2.91 16.89 -12.22
N ASP A 241 -4.10 17.09 -12.81
CA ASP A 241 -4.42 18.39 -13.42
C ASP A 241 -4.51 19.49 -12.34
N ALA A 242 -4.50 20.75 -12.76
CA ALA A 242 -4.45 21.89 -11.84
C ALA A 242 -5.64 21.91 -10.85
N HIS A 243 -6.82 21.48 -11.31
CA HIS A 243 -8.01 21.41 -10.48
C HIS A 243 -7.91 20.29 -9.43
N THR A 244 -7.58 19.08 -9.85
CA THR A 244 -7.35 17.93 -8.95
C THR A 244 -6.26 18.23 -7.92
N LEU A 245 -5.17 18.86 -8.34
CA LEU A 245 -4.09 19.28 -7.45
C LEU A 245 -4.57 20.31 -6.40
N GLY A 246 -5.42 21.27 -6.80
CA GLY A 246 -6.05 22.22 -5.88
C GLY A 246 -6.90 21.52 -4.82
N LEU A 247 -7.71 20.54 -5.22
CA LEU A 247 -8.53 19.74 -4.30
C LEU A 247 -7.68 18.85 -3.37
N ALA A 248 -6.56 18.30 -3.88
CA ALA A 248 -5.61 17.52 -3.08
C ALA A 248 -4.99 18.38 -1.96
N ARG A 249 -4.56 19.60 -2.28
CA ARG A 249 -4.04 20.55 -1.29
C ARG A 249 -5.10 20.94 -0.26
N ALA A 250 -6.32 21.25 -0.70
CA ALA A 250 -7.43 21.54 0.20
C ALA A 250 -7.73 20.38 1.16
N CYS A 251 -7.65 19.11 0.69
CA CYS A 251 -7.80 17.92 1.53
C CYS A 251 -6.78 17.87 2.67
N VAL A 252 -5.52 18.20 2.38
CA VAL A 252 -4.44 18.26 3.39
C VAL A 252 -4.65 19.43 4.34
N GLU A 253 -4.95 20.63 3.83
CA GLU A 253 -5.22 21.84 4.64
C GLU A 253 -6.42 21.68 5.57
N MET A 254 -7.40 20.86 5.18
CA MET A 254 -8.57 20.49 5.99
C MET A 254 -8.29 19.38 7.00
N GLU A 255 -7.06 18.88 7.08
CA GLU A 255 -6.65 17.79 7.98
C GLU A 255 -7.41 16.46 7.79
N LEU A 256 -8.06 16.24 6.62
CA LEU A 256 -8.89 15.08 6.37
C LEU A 256 -8.11 13.75 6.34
N VAL A 257 -6.82 13.80 6.07
CA VAL A 257 -5.93 12.62 6.15
C VAL A 257 -5.90 12.06 7.59
N GLY A 258 -5.98 12.96 8.60
CA GLY A 258 -6.03 12.58 10.01
C GLY A 258 -7.33 11.87 10.43
N GLU A 259 -8.43 12.11 9.71
CA GLU A 259 -9.74 11.51 9.94
C GLU A 259 -9.89 10.08 9.37
N LEU A 260 -8.93 9.65 8.53
CA LEU A 260 -8.97 8.30 7.96
C LEU A 260 -8.94 7.24 9.07
N SER A 261 -9.80 6.22 8.91
CA SER A 261 -9.74 5.06 9.79
C SER A 261 -8.37 4.37 9.69
N SER A 262 -7.85 3.95 10.83
CA SER A 262 -6.53 3.34 10.97
C SER A 262 -6.22 2.24 9.95
N PRO A 263 -7.11 1.28 9.67
CA PRO A 263 -6.84 0.26 8.66
C PRO A 263 -6.70 0.81 7.24
N ARG A 264 -7.51 1.81 6.87
CA ARG A 264 -7.47 2.39 5.53
C ARG A 264 -6.18 3.18 5.30
N LEU A 265 -5.77 4.00 6.27
CA LEU A 265 -4.49 4.72 6.21
C LEU A 265 -3.30 3.75 6.14
N ARG A 266 -3.30 2.70 6.99
CA ARG A 266 -2.27 1.67 6.95
C ARG A 266 -2.17 1.01 5.58
N ASP A 267 -3.30 0.57 5.03
CA ASP A 267 -3.32 -0.19 3.78
C ASP A 267 -2.83 0.66 2.59
N GLU A 268 -3.22 1.94 2.53
CA GLU A 268 -2.72 2.85 1.50
C GLU A 268 -1.23 3.21 1.69
N LEU A 269 -0.78 3.40 2.92
CA LEU A 269 0.63 3.65 3.21
C LEU A 269 1.50 2.44 2.85
N GLN A 270 1.06 1.22 3.21
CA GLN A 270 1.74 -0.01 2.80
C GLN A 270 1.76 -0.17 1.28
N ALA A 271 0.65 0.12 0.60
CA ALA A 271 0.58 0.06 -0.84
C ALA A 271 1.54 1.07 -1.50
N LEU A 272 1.61 2.30 -0.98
CA LEU A 272 2.54 3.32 -1.46
C LEU A 272 4.00 2.90 -1.24
N LEU A 273 4.33 2.43 -0.04
CA LEU A 273 5.67 1.96 0.30
C LEU A 273 6.06 0.64 -0.40
N SER A 274 5.13 -0.04 -1.05
CA SER A 274 5.38 -1.24 -1.88
C SER A 274 5.64 -0.92 -3.36
N GLU A 275 5.45 0.33 -3.79
CA GLU A 275 5.68 0.72 -5.18
C GLU A 275 7.17 0.58 -5.58
N ALA A 276 7.42 0.29 -6.86
CA ALA A 276 8.78 0.14 -7.37
C ALA A 276 9.59 1.45 -7.26
N GLN A 277 8.94 2.60 -7.55
CA GLN A 277 9.57 3.93 -7.53
C GLN A 277 9.07 4.75 -6.34
N VAL A 278 9.26 4.24 -5.14
CA VAL A 278 8.73 4.85 -3.91
C VAL A 278 9.35 6.22 -3.60
N SER A 279 10.61 6.46 -3.97
CA SER A 279 11.31 7.72 -3.69
C SER A 279 10.59 8.93 -4.27
N ASP A 280 10.05 8.83 -5.48
CA ASP A 280 9.28 9.91 -6.09
C ASP A 280 7.93 10.11 -5.40
N SER A 281 7.30 9.00 -4.96
CA SER A 281 6.09 9.07 -4.14
C SER A 281 6.34 9.77 -2.80
N LEU A 282 7.48 9.54 -2.14
CA LEU A 282 7.86 10.22 -0.91
C LEU A 282 8.12 11.71 -1.13
N ARG A 283 8.85 12.07 -2.20
CA ARG A 283 9.03 13.48 -2.59
C ARG A 283 7.67 14.17 -2.80
N ARG A 284 6.75 13.49 -3.49
CA ARG A 284 5.41 14.02 -3.76
C ARG A 284 4.56 14.15 -2.50
N MET A 285 4.64 13.20 -1.57
CA MET A 285 4.01 13.30 -0.25
C MET A 285 4.48 14.55 0.51
N ALA A 286 5.78 14.79 0.54
CA ALA A 286 6.36 15.97 1.20
C ALA A 286 5.93 17.28 0.52
N GLU A 287 5.92 17.35 -0.82
CA GLU A 287 5.46 18.52 -1.58
C GLU A 287 4.00 18.88 -1.27
N LEU A 288 3.16 17.90 -1.04
CA LEU A 288 1.75 18.08 -0.70
C LEU A 288 1.50 18.21 0.81
N GLY A 289 2.51 17.97 1.65
CA GLY A 289 2.38 18.00 3.12
C GLY A 289 1.63 16.80 3.70
N VAL A 290 1.48 15.71 2.93
CA VAL A 290 0.76 14.49 3.34
C VAL A 290 1.46 13.77 4.49
N ASP A 291 2.79 13.75 4.49
CA ASP A 291 3.60 13.18 5.57
C ASP A 291 3.27 13.81 6.92
N ARG A 292 3.24 15.15 6.99
CA ARG A 292 2.90 15.88 8.22
C ARG A 292 1.42 15.78 8.60
N ALA A 293 0.54 15.59 7.62
CA ALA A 293 -0.87 15.33 7.88
C ALA A 293 -1.11 13.93 8.48
N ILE A 294 -0.23 12.95 8.21
CA ILE A 294 -0.24 11.63 8.85
C ILE A 294 0.29 11.72 10.28
N HIS A 295 1.47 12.33 10.46
CA HIS A 295 2.10 12.55 11.77
C HIS A 295 3.05 13.76 11.70
N PRO A 296 3.02 14.70 12.68
CA PRO A 296 3.80 15.96 12.62
C PRO A 296 5.31 15.78 12.43
N HIS A 297 5.87 14.68 12.92
CA HIS A 297 7.29 14.36 12.85
C HIS A 297 7.67 13.39 11.73
N LEU A 298 6.73 12.95 10.89
CA LEU A 298 7.06 12.22 9.67
C LEU A 298 7.71 13.16 8.65
N VAL A 299 8.78 12.70 8.02
CA VAL A 299 9.50 13.45 7.00
C VAL A 299 9.72 12.57 5.78
N ALA A 300 8.89 12.75 4.77
CA ALA A 300 9.00 12.03 3.50
C ALA A 300 10.02 12.68 2.53
N GLY A 301 10.31 14.00 2.73
CA GLY A 301 11.35 14.74 1.99
C GLY A 301 12.75 14.64 2.64
N GLU A 302 13.57 15.67 2.48
CA GLU A 302 14.81 15.96 3.22
C GLU A 302 15.71 14.73 3.55
N GLY A 303 16.18 14.02 2.53
CA GLY A 303 17.10 12.88 2.69
C GLY A 303 16.41 11.51 2.80
N THR A 304 15.13 11.45 3.19
CA THR A 304 14.41 10.18 3.26
C THR A 304 14.36 9.42 1.92
N PRO A 305 14.11 10.06 0.76
CA PRO A 305 14.17 9.36 -0.53
C PRO A 305 15.54 8.73 -0.81
N GLY A 306 16.64 9.44 -0.52
CA GLY A 306 17.99 8.89 -0.69
C GLY A 306 18.30 7.74 0.27
N LEU A 307 17.83 7.85 1.52
CA LEU A 307 17.93 6.74 2.49
C LEU A 307 17.17 5.51 2.02
N VAL A 308 15.98 5.69 1.44
CA VAL A 308 15.18 4.58 0.90
C VAL A 308 15.87 3.95 -0.32
N GLU A 309 16.44 4.74 -1.22
CA GLU A 309 17.20 4.23 -2.38
C GLU A 309 18.39 3.38 -1.93
N GLU A 310 19.15 3.83 -0.93
CA GLU A 310 20.23 3.06 -0.33
C GLU A 310 19.73 1.77 0.34
N LEU A 311 18.66 1.87 1.13
CA LEU A 311 18.04 0.71 1.79
C LEU A 311 17.49 -0.33 0.80
N ASP A 312 16.91 0.11 -0.30
CA ASP A 312 16.42 -0.81 -1.34
C ASP A 312 17.57 -1.58 -1.98
N ALA A 313 18.69 -0.93 -2.30
CA ALA A 313 19.89 -1.58 -2.82
C ALA A 313 20.50 -2.56 -1.80
N LEU A 314 20.59 -2.18 -0.53
CA LEU A 314 21.08 -3.03 0.54
C LEU A 314 20.16 -4.23 0.80
N ARG A 315 18.83 -4.00 0.79
CA ARG A 315 17.84 -5.08 0.94
C ARG A 315 17.95 -6.09 -0.21
N GLU A 316 18.04 -5.62 -1.45
CA GLU A 316 18.18 -6.52 -2.61
C GLU A 316 19.44 -7.38 -2.51
N ARG A 317 20.54 -6.81 -2.02
CA ARG A 317 21.82 -7.50 -1.87
C ARG A 317 21.83 -8.49 -0.69
N TYR A 318 21.30 -8.11 0.47
CA TYR A 318 21.52 -8.84 1.72
C TYR A 318 20.27 -9.52 2.31
N ALA A 319 19.05 -9.06 1.97
CA ALA A 319 17.80 -9.59 2.52
C ALA A 319 16.63 -9.45 1.53
N PRO A 320 16.73 -10.03 0.30
CA PRO A 320 15.70 -9.88 -0.73
C PRO A 320 14.31 -10.40 -0.30
N GLU A 321 14.26 -11.33 0.66
CA GLU A 321 13.03 -11.88 1.23
C GLU A 321 12.31 -10.92 2.20
N ALA A 322 13.02 -9.90 2.72
CA ALA A 322 12.40 -8.94 3.65
C ALA A 322 11.41 -8.03 2.90
N PRO A 323 10.22 -7.79 3.45
CA PRO A 323 9.23 -6.94 2.81
C PRO A 323 9.73 -5.50 2.66
N ALA A 324 9.84 -5.01 1.42
CA ALA A 324 10.36 -3.66 1.13
C ALA A 324 9.60 -2.56 1.89
N TRP A 325 8.26 -2.63 1.92
CA TRP A 325 7.43 -1.64 2.60
C TRP A 325 7.81 -1.45 4.08
N ARG A 326 8.22 -2.52 4.77
CA ARG A 326 8.54 -2.49 6.21
C ARG A 326 9.85 -1.75 6.46
N ILE A 327 10.87 -2.03 5.67
CA ILE A 327 12.18 -1.35 5.74
C ILE A 327 12.01 0.13 5.38
N ARG A 328 11.24 0.42 4.33
CA ARG A 328 10.92 1.79 3.89
C ARG A 328 10.07 2.55 4.92
N LEU A 329 9.19 1.86 5.66
CA LEU A 329 8.47 2.45 6.78
C LEU A 329 9.43 2.86 7.90
N GLY A 330 10.45 2.05 8.19
CA GLY A 330 11.54 2.42 9.10
C GLY A 330 12.28 3.68 8.67
N ALA A 331 12.59 3.81 7.38
CA ALA A 331 13.18 5.02 6.83
C ALA A 331 12.26 6.24 6.95
N LEU A 332 10.98 6.10 6.68
CA LEU A 332 10.01 7.19 6.80
C LEU A 332 9.85 7.63 8.27
N ALA A 333 9.90 6.69 9.20
CA ALA A 333 9.68 6.92 10.63
C ALA A 333 10.97 7.23 11.43
N HIS A 334 12.14 7.33 10.79
CA HIS A 334 13.44 7.38 11.46
C HIS A 334 13.64 8.57 12.41
N ARG A 335 12.81 9.60 12.31
CA ARG A 335 12.85 10.80 13.19
C ARG A 335 11.86 10.75 14.35
N LEU A 336 11.00 9.74 14.42
CA LEU A 336 10.06 9.57 15.52
C LEU A 336 10.80 9.05 16.77
N THR A 337 10.39 9.56 17.92
CA THR A 337 10.82 9.01 19.22
C THR A 337 10.19 7.63 19.45
N PRO A 338 10.74 6.79 20.35
CA PRO A 338 10.16 5.50 20.67
C PRO A 338 8.68 5.58 21.08
N ASP A 339 8.30 6.56 21.89
CA ASP A 339 6.91 6.72 22.36
C ASP A 339 5.99 7.07 21.17
N GLU A 340 6.39 8.02 20.32
CA GLU A 340 5.65 8.38 19.10
C GLU A 340 5.49 7.20 18.14
N LEU A 341 6.53 6.35 17.99
CA LEU A 341 6.47 5.15 17.15
C LEU A 341 5.40 4.19 17.65
N TYR A 342 5.40 3.88 18.95
CA TYR A 342 4.43 2.94 19.53
C TYR A 342 3.00 3.48 19.44
N GLU A 343 2.78 4.76 19.78
CA GLU A 343 1.46 5.41 19.66
C GLU A 343 0.96 5.41 18.22
N TRP A 344 1.84 5.74 17.27
CA TRP A 344 1.49 5.79 15.85
C TRP A 344 1.18 4.40 15.29
N PHE A 345 1.96 3.36 15.65
CA PHE A 345 1.73 1.99 15.19
C PHE A 345 0.46 1.38 15.79
N GLU A 346 0.15 1.67 17.05
CA GLU A 346 -1.13 1.30 17.65
C GLU A 346 -2.31 1.99 16.94
N ARG A 347 -2.17 3.29 16.65
CA ARG A 347 -3.13 4.05 15.85
C ARG A 347 -3.29 3.46 14.45
N LEU A 348 -2.24 3.04 13.75
CA LEU A 348 -2.30 2.39 12.43
C LEU A 348 -2.82 0.96 12.49
N LYS A 349 -2.92 0.35 13.67
CA LYS A 349 -3.26 -1.07 13.85
C LYS A 349 -2.35 -1.97 13.02
N LEU A 350 -1.05 -1.69 13.03
CA LEU A 350 -0.06 -2.58 12.45
C LEU A 350 -0.09 -3.94 13.17
N ARG A 351 0.26 -5.00 12.46
CA ARG A 351 0.47 -6.30 13.09
C ARG A 351 1.63 -6.16 14.07
N ARG A 352 1.44 -6.67 15.30
CA ARG A 352 2.42 -6.52 16.38
C ARG A 352 3.85 -6.86 15.95
N ARG A 353 4.03 -8.00 15.27
CA ARG A 353 5.35 -8.41 14.77
C ARG A 353 6.00 -7.36 13.86
N ASP A 354 5.24 -6.79 12.92
CA ASP A 354 5.78 -5.78 11.99
C ASP A 354 6.07 -4.46 12.73
N ALA A 355 5.19 -4.06 13.66
CA ALA A 355 5.39 -2.89 14.52
C ALA A 355 6.66 -3.03 15.36
N ASP A 356 6.85 -4.18 16.03
CA ASP A 356 8.03 -4.45 16.86
C ASP A 356 9.33 -4.40 16.03
N LEU A 357 9.34 -4.98 14.82
CA LEU A 357 10.51 -4.97 13.93
C LEU A 357 10.87 -3.56 13.44
N VAL A 358 9.88 -2.76 13.05
CA VAL A 358 10.13 -1.38 12.60
C VAL A 358 10.55 -0.50 13.79
N ALA A 359 9.91 -0.64 14.94
CA ALA A 359 10.28 0.12 16.13
C ALA A 359 11.70 -0.23 16.60
N ASP A 360 12.06 -1.51 16.59
CA ASP A 360 13.43 -1.95 16.87
C ASP A 360 14.41 -1.32 15.89
N ALA A 361 14.17 -1.46 14.59
CA ALA A 361 15.04 -0.91 13.56
C ALA A 361 15.31 0.59 13.75
N VAL A 362 14.25 1.39 13.96
CA VAL A 362 14.38 2.85 14.13
C VAL A 362 15.11 3.20 15.43
N THR A 363 14.78 2.52 16.54
CA THR A 363 15.32 2.87 17.86
C THR A 363 16.76 2.42 18.06
N VAL A 364 17.17 1.33 17.39
CA VAL A 364 18.52 0.77 17.60
C VAL A 364 19.55 1.24 16.59
N ALA A 365 19.15 1.63 15.37
CA ALA A 365 20.07 1.85 14.25
C ALA A 365 21.29 2.75 14.60
N ALA A 366 21.06 3.91 15.23
CA ALA A 366 22.14 4.82 15.62
C ALA A 366 23.07 4.19 16.65
N ARG A 367 22.51 3.61 17.73
CA ARG A 367 23.27 2.95 18.78
C ARG A 367 24.01 1.70 18.26
N LEU A 368 23.38 0.97 17.34
CA LEU A 368 23.99 -0.20 16.74
C LEU A 368 25.23 0.19 15.94
N ARG A 369 25.18 1.27 15.15
CA ARG A 369 26.36 1.81 14.44
C ARG A 369 27.52 2.12 15.39
N GLU A 370 27.25 2.84 16.48
CA GLU A 370 28.27 3.20 17.47
C GLU A 370 28.92 1.94 18.11
N ARG A 371 28.11 0.99 18.51
CA ARG A 371 28.58 -0.26 19.12
C ARG A 371 29.34 -1.12 18.13
N VAL A 372 28.86 -1.26 16.91
CA VAL A 372 29.54 -1.98 15.82
C VAL A 372 30.90 -1.34 15.51
N ALA A 373 30.95 0.02 15.46
CA ALA A 373 32.22 0.74 15.26
C ALA A 373 33.28 0.45 16.36
N ALA A 374 32.84 0.08 17.56
CA ALA A 374 33.73 -0.25 18.69
C ALA A 374 34.04 -1.74 18.83
N THR A 375 33.36 -2.64 18.06
CA THR A 375 33.46 -4.09 18.22
C THR A 375 34.33 -4.69 17.11
N GLU A 376 35.47 -5.31 17.48
CA GLU A 376 36.43 -5.91 16.53
C GLU A 376 36.29 -7.44 16.41
N GLU A 377 35.96 -8.10 17.53
CA GLU A 377 35.81 -9.55 17.59
C GLU A 377 34.62 -10.02 16.74
N PRO A 378 34.81 -10.97 15.79
CA PRO A 378 33.77 -11.40 14.87
C PRO A 378 32.53 -11.99 15.57
N ALA A 379 32.73 -12.82 16.58
CA ALA A 379 31.63 -13.41 17.33
C ALA A 379 30.82 -12.35 18.11
N ALA A 380 31.49 -11.41 18.77
CA ALA A 380 30.84 -10.30 19.45
C ALA A 380 30.08 -9.38 18.46
N LEU A 381 30.64 -9.15 17.29
CA LEU A 381 29.98 -8.40 16.22
C LEU A 381 28.70 -9.11 15.74
N ARG A 382 28.77 -10.42 15.52
CA ARG A 382 27.61 -11.23 15.14
C ARG A 382 26.51 -11.22 16.22
N ASP A 383 26.87 -11.43 17.47
CA ASP A 383 25.94 -11.42 18.59
C ASP A 383 25.26 -10.06 18.77
N LEU A 384 25.99 -8.98 18.47
CA LEU A 384 25.47 -7.63 18.54
C LEU A 384 24.44 -7.33 17.42
N VAL A 385 24.69 -7.78 16.18
CA VAL A 385 23.88 -7.42 15.00
C VAL A 385 22.70 -8.37 14.81
N ARG A 386 22.87 -9.67 15.07
CA ARG A 386 21.89 -10.73 14.80
C ARG A 386 20.48 -10.48 15.36
N PRO A 387 20.30 -9.97 16.59
CA PRO A 387 18.95 -9.69 17.13
C PRO A 387 18.14 -8.67 16.32
N HIS A 388 18.82 -7.83 15.52
CA HIS A 388 18.25 -6.72 14.76
C HIS A 388 18.21 -6.99 13.25
N ASP A 389 18.57 -8.20 12.82
CA ASP A 389 18.60 -8.63 11.42
C ASP A 389 17.20 -9.03 10.93
N PRO A 390 16.76 -8.61 9.71
CA PRO A 390 17.48 -7.74 8.78
C PRO A 390 17.20 -6.24 8.96
N ASP A 391 16.03 -5.84 9.47
CA ASP A 391 15.52 -4.46 9.37
C ASP A 391 16.42 -3.45 10.08
N GLY A 392 16.77 -3.71 11.34
CA GLY A 392 17.64 -2.85 12.14
C GLY A 392 19.08 -2.83 11.63
N ALA A 393 19.59 -3.97 11.19
CA ALA A 393 20.94 -4.09 10.64
C ALA A 393 21.07 -3.32 9.30
N LEU A 394 20.06 -3.41 8.42
CA LEU A 394 20.04 -2.66 7.16
C LEU A 394 19.91 -1.15 7.39
N LEU A 395 19.03 -0.73 8.32
CA LEU A 395 18.88 0.69 8.65
C LEU A 395 20.14 1.25 9.34
N ALA A 396 20.84 0.43 10.12
CA ALA A 396 22.13 0.80 10.67
C ALA A 396 23.19 0.93 9.58
N LEU A 397 23.23 0.01 8.61
CA LEU A 397 24.19 0.02 7.51
C LEU A 397 24.00 1.22 6.57
N ALA A 398 22.76 1.56 6.21
CA ALA A 398 22.44 2.66 5.32
C ALA A 398 22.87 4.04 5.86
N GLY A 399 23.02 4.21 7.14
CA GLY A 399 23.52 5.48 7.70
C GLY A 399 24.93 5.36 8.29
N ALA A 400 25.70 4.33 7.94
CA ALA A 400 26.99 4.05 8.56
C ALA A 400 28.16 4.64 7.79
N ASP A 401 29.08 5.26 8.55
CA ASP A 401 30.43 5.59 8.11
C ASP A 401 31.42 4.52 8.60
N GLU A 402 32.69 4.57 8.10
CA GLU A 402 33.74 3.70 8.59
C GLU A 402 34.12 4.01 10.05
N PRO A 403 34.43 2.99 10.89
CA PRO A 403 34.55 1.56 10.53
C PRO A 403 33.25 0.74 10.66
N ALA A 404 32.13 1.34 11.02
CA ALA A 404 30.88 0.61 11.24
C ALA A 404 30.35 -0.02 9.93
N ARG A 405 30.45 0.71 8.81
CA ARG A 405 30.01 0.22 7.49
C ARG A 405 30.71 -1.08 7.12
N GLY A 406 32.03 -1.12 7.09
CA GLY A 406 32.78 -2.32 6.72
C GLY A 406 32.51 -3.51 7.66
N ARG A 407 32.26 -3.25 8.95
CA ARG A 407 31.90 -4.31 9.91
C ARG A 407 30.48 -4.85 9.72
N LEU A 408 29.51 -3.99 9.41
CA LEU A 408 28.15 -4.42 9.08
C LEU A 408 28.12 -5.18 7.75
N GLU A 409 28.85 -4.73 6.73
CA GLU A 409 29.00 -5.47 5.46
C GLU A 409 29.62 -6.85 5.72
N ARG A 410 30.69 -6.92 6.54
CA ARG A 410 31.29 -8.20 6.94
C ARG A 410 30.30 -9.13 7.66
N TYR A 411 29.43 -8.57 8.52
CA TYR A 411 28.36 -9.35 9.15
C TYR A 411 27.48 -10.03 8.09
N PHE A 412 26.97 -9.28 7.13
CA PHE A 412 26.10 -9.83 6.09
C PHE A 412 26.79 -10.82 5.17
N GLU A 413 28.04 -10.56 4.80
CA GLU A 413 28.78 -11.34 3.80
C GLU A 413 29.45 -12.60 4.37
N GLU A 414 29.96 -12.51 5.61
CA GLU A 414 30.76 -13.57 6.18
C GLU A 414 30.12 -14.21 7.42
N LEU A 415 29.66 -13.38 8.41
CA LEU A 415 29.37 -13.88 9.74
C LEU A 415 27.93 -14.38 9.89
N ARG A 416 26.98 -13.81 9.14
CA ARG A 416 25.54 -14.10 9.21
C ARG A 416 25.23 -15.58 8.98
N ALA A 417 25.88 -16.16 7.97
CA ALA A 417 25.62 -17.51 7.47
C ALA A 417 26.44 -18.59 8.20
N VAL A 418 27.30 -18.23 9.15
CA VAL A 418 28.10 -19.22 9.87
C VAL A 418 27.22 -20.08 10.76
N GLU A 419 27.23 -21.38 10.54
CA GLU A 419 26.50 -22.39 11.29
C GLU A 419 27.42 -23.52 11.71
N LEU A 420 27.11 -24.21 12.81
CA LEU A 420 27.80 -25.42 13.20
C LEU A 420 27.41 -26.59 12.28
N GLU A 421 28.35 -27.46 12.00
CA GLU A 421 28.11 -28.74 11.32
C GLU A 421 27.67 -29.85 12.29
N ILE A 422 27.82 -29.63 13.59
CA ILE A 422 27.33 -30.51 14.66
C ILE A 422 26.07 -29.91 15.30
N SER A 423 25.33 -30.77 15.96
CA SER A 423 24.05 -30.48 16.62
C SER A 423 24.01 -31.03 18.04
N GLY A 424 22.90 -30.82 18.75
CA GLY A 424 22.65 -31.43 20.06
C GLY A 424 22.67 -32.97 20.04
N VAL A 425 22.40 -33.61 18.89
CA VAL A 425 22.47 -35.07 18.73
C VAL A 425 23.92 -35.55 18.84
N ASP A 426 24.83 -34.85 18.19
CA ASP A 426 26.27 -35.17 18.27
C ASP A 426 26.82 -35.00 19.69
N LEU A 427 26.35 -33.98 20.41
CA LEU A 427 26.72 -33.79 21.82
C LEU A 427 26.14 -34.88 22.72
N ALA A 428 24.98 -35.44 22.40
CA ALA A 428 24.40 -36.56 23.14
C ALA A 428 25.25 -37.84 22.94
N GLU A 429 25.76 -38.09 21.72
CA GLU A 429 26.70 -39.18 21.43
C GLU A 429 28.03 -39.03 22.19
N LEU A 430 28.42 -37.79 22.50
CA LEU A 430 29.61 -37.49 23.32
C LEU A 430 29.31 -37.59 24.84
N GLY A 431 28.10 -37.97 25.24
CA GLY A 431 27.73 -38.19 26.64
C GLY A 431 27.04 -36.99 27.31
N LEU A 432 26.75 -35.92 26.60
CA LEU A 432 25.95 -34.79 27.11
C LEU A 432 24.46 -35.07 26.83
N GLY A 433 23.75 -35.66 27.74
CA GLY A 433 22.29 -35.86 27.65
C GLY A 433 21.53 -34.54 27.59
N GLU A 434 20.21 -34.60 27.36
CA GLU A 434 19.34 -33.43 27.34
C GLU A 434 19.52 -32.58 28.62
N SER A 435 20.17 -31.43 28.48
CA SER A 435 20.42 -30.50 29.57
C SER A 435 20.59 -29.08 29.08
N PRO A 436 20.40 -28.05 29.90
CA PRO A 436 20.69 -26.65 29.54
C PRO A 436 22.14 -26.42 29.07
N ARG A 437 23.08 -27.31 29.42
CA ARG A 437 24.49 -27.24 28.98
C ARG A 437 24.65 -27.45 27.47
N VAL A 438 23.70 -28.15 26.79
CA VAL A 438 23.76 -28.38 25.35
C VAL A 438 23.78 -27.05 24.60
N GLY A 439 22.85 -26.13 24.90
CA GLY A 439 22.82 -24.80 24.32
C GLY A 439 24.10 -24.02 24.53
N ALA A 440 24.59 -23.98 25.79
CA ALA A 440 25.80 -23.24 26.14
C ALA A 440 27.06 -23.77 25.42
N VAL A 441 27.18 -25.10 25.25
CA VAL A 441 28.28 -25.70 24.47
C VAL A 441 28.17 -25.34 22.98
N LEU A 442 26.98 -25.45 22.40
CA LEU A 442 26.78 -25.06 20.99
C LEU A 442 27.03 -23.58 20.76
N ASP A 443 26.60 -22.71 21.66
CA ASP A 443 26.85 -21.26 21.58
C ASP A 443 28.36 -20.96 21.63
N GLU A 444 29.11 -21.61 22.54
CA GLU A 444 30.56 -21.42 22.64
C GLU A 444 31.29 -21.96 21.38
N LEU A 445 30.91 -23.13 20.88
CA LEU A 445 31.48 -23.66 19.64
C LEU A 445 31.19 -22.76 18.44
N LEU A 446 29.98 -22.20 18.37
CA LEU A 446 29.61 -21.25 17.33
C LEU A 446 30.46 -19.97 17.41
N ARG A 447 30.69 -19.44 18.63
CA ARG A 447 31.57 -18.28 18.83
C ARG A 447 33.00 -18.57 18.34
N ARG A 448 33.57 -19.71 18.67
CA ARG A 448 34.90 -20.12 18.21
C ARG A 448 34.93 -20.28 16.69
N LYS A 449 33.92 -20.90 16.08
CA LYS A 449 33.81 -21.02 14.62
C LYS A 449 33.72 -19.66 13.92
N VAL A 450 32.90 -18.75 14.43
CA VAL A 450 32.77 -17.38 13.92
C VAL A 450 34.08 -16.61 14.04
N ASN A 451 34.85 -16.83 15.09
CA ASN A 451 36.19 -16.25 15.27
C ASN A 451 37.29 -16.92 14.38
N GLY A 452 36.93 -17.97 13.63
CA GLY A 452 37.89 -18.68 12.74
C GLY A 452 38.81 -19.68 13.48
N GLU A 453 38.47 -20.03 14.71
CA GLU A 453 39.25 -20.99 15.53
C GLU A 453 38.93 -22.45 15.19
N LEU A 454 37.76 -22.72 14.61
CA LEU A 454 37.24 -24.03 14.25
C LEU A 454 36.92 -24.09 12.74
N ASP A 455 37.42 -25.13 12.07
CA ASP A 455 37.12 -25.38 10.66
C ASP A 455 36.66 -26.84 10.46
N GLY A 456 35.41 -26.98 10.05
CA GLY A 456 34.75 -28.26 9.76
C GLY A 456 34.37 -29.08 10.97
N ARG A 457 33.53 -30.11 10.72
CA ARG A 457 32.88 -30.95 11.73
C ARG A 457 33.84 -31.60 12.73
N ASN A 458 35.04 -32.04 12.26
CA ASN A 458 35.99 -32.73 13.13
C ASN A 458 36.54 -31.79 14.20
N ALA A 459 36.93 -30.57 13.83
CA ALA A 459 37.40 -29.56 14.78
C ALA A 459 36.32 -29.18 15.80
N GLU A 460 35.05 -29.07 15.35
CA GLU A 460 33.91 -28.82 16.24
C GLU A 460 33.71 -29.96 17.25
N LEU A 461 33.79 -31.23 16.82
CA LEU A 461 33.69 -32.38 17.72
C LEU A 461 34.87 -32.47 18.72
N GLU A 462 36.10 -32.15 18.34
CA GLU A 462 37.25 -32.08 19.27
C GLU A 462 37.04 -30.97 20.30
N ALA A 463 36.70 -29.77 19.86
CA ALA A 463 36.43 -28.67 20.76
C ALA A 463 35.24 -28.96 21.73
N ALA A 464 34.21 -29.66 21.22
CA ALA A 464 33.11 -30.13 22.07
C ALA A 464 33.60 -31.08 23.19
N ARG A 465 34.45 -32.03 22.88
CA ARG A 465 35.06 -32.96 23.88
C ARG A 465 35.85 -32.20 24.92
N GLU A 466 36.63 -31.19 24.53
CA GLU A 466 37.39 -30.35 25.46
C GLU A 466 36.48 -29.58 26.41
N LEU A 467 35.42 -28.98 25.91
CA LEU A 467 34.39 -28.24 26.71
C LEU A 467 33.64 -29.16 27.65
N LEU A 468 33.40 -30.41 27.24
CA LEU A 468 32.73 -31.41 28.09
C LEU A 468 33.64 -31.97 29.18
N ALA A 469 34.95 -32.03 28.95
CA ALA A 469 35.96 -32.50 29.88
C ALA A 469 36.35 -31.44 30.96
N SER A 470 36.02 -30.17 30.66
CA SER A 470 36.26 -29.07 31.60
C SER A 470 35.10 -29.02 32.60
N PRO A 471 35.34 -28.99 33.92
CA PRO A 471 34.34 -29.08 34.98
C PRO A 471 33.41 -27.87 35.05
#